data_d61bd649157820eb4603fd059658bd88
#
_entry.id   d61bd649157820eb4603fd059658bd88
#
_cell.length_a   1.000
_cell.length_b   1.000
_cell.length_c   1.000
_cell.angle_alpha   90.00
_cell.angle_beta   90.00
_cell.angle_gamma   90.00
#
_symmetry.space_group_name_H-M   'P 1'
#
loop_
_entity.id
_entity.type
_entity.pdbx_description
1 polymer ?
#
loop_
_entity_poly.entity_id
_entity_poly.type
_entity_poly.pdbx_seq_one_letter_code
_entity_poly.pdbx_strand_id
1 'polypeptide(L)'
;MNPLIEQSKTLPRYSPQTMQIAQARVMWSNIKARPSQLPPETNWKNWLILSGRGWGKTRTGSEWIVWKALQQPKTRWAVVASTSADITDTCFEGESGIISVLNRYGIYDENSYNRTRSAYTLPNGSRIKGFSAEKPDRLRGPQHHGAWCDELAAWEYPETWDQLQFGLRLGEHPQCVVTTTPRPTKIIKELIKDPENIVTRGSTYENADNLAASTLVTLQTKYADTRLGRQELFGEILDDNPGALWSRGLLESARVKEQPHLTRIVVGIDPAVTSGEDSDSTGIVVAGMSPDGHYYILADYTLKASPQVWAEKAVYAFELHKADRIIAETNNGGDLVVHLLQQVKNTIPVKKVTASRGKAVRAEPIAALSEQGKLHMVGYFPELEDELCEYEPGLSSKSPDRMDAMVWAVTELSEGSNALNYLSALAVFCPNCRMPAPKSTRVCPKCNTPIGEPNAITSDKPNA
;
A
#
# COMPACT_ATOMS: atom_id res chain seq x y z
N MET A 1 -27.87 -64.64 16.33
CA MET A 1 -27.70 -63.50 15.41
C MET A 1 -27.20 -62.31 16.21
N ASN A 2 -26.11 -61.73 15.79
CA ASN A 2 -25.41 -60.72 16.59
C ASN A 2 -26.08 -59.35 16.44
N PRO A 3 -26.58 -58.69 17.51
CA PRO A 3 -27.33 -57.44 17.40
C PRO A 3 -26.51 -56.26 16.83
N LEU A 4 -25.19 -56.38 16.77
CA LEU A 4 -24.30 -55.38 16.19
C LEU A 4 -24.34 -55.33 14.65
N ILE A 5 -24.90 -56.34 13.99
CA ILE A 5 -25.01 -56.39 12.51
C ILE A 5 -26.28 -55.66 12.02
N GLU A 6 -27.30 -55.56 12.86
CA GLU A 6 -28.58 -54.85 12.49
C GLU A 6 -28.46 -53.32 12.60
N GLN A 7 -27.59 -52.79 13.48
CA GLN A 7 -27.34 -51.33 13.57
C GLN A 7 -26.59 -50.76 12.37
N SER A 8 -25.90 -51.58 11.57
CA SER A 8 -25.18 -51.10 10.38
C SER A 8 -26.07 -50.78 9.18
N LYS A 9 -27.36 -51.14 9.23
CA LYS A 9 -28.31 -50.93 8.12
C LYS A 9 -29.05 -49.59 8.13
N THR A 10 -28.81 -48.73 9.14
CA THR A 10 -29.52 -47.46 9.32
C THR A 10 -28.63 -46.20 9.23
N LEU A 11 -27.39 -46.33 8.74
CA LEU A 11 -26.62 -45.13 8.45
C LEU A 11 -27.25 -44.39 7.25
N PRO A 12 -27.56 -43.10 7.38
CA PRO A 12 -28.15 -42.35 6.29
C PRO A 12 -27.19 -42.38 5.09
N ARG A 13 -27.68 -42.85 3.93
CA ARG A 13 -26.93 -42.81 2.67
C ARG A 13 -26.91 -41.37 2.19
N TYR A 14 -25.83 -40.65 2.46
CA TYR A 14 -25.62 -39.31 1.92
C TYR A 14 -25.47 -39.38 0.39
N SER A 15 -26.00 -38.37 -0.30
CA SER A 15 -25.78 -38.23 -1.74
C SER A 15 -24.27 -38.04 -2.04
N PRO A 16 -23.80 -38.44 -3.23
CA PRO A 16 -22.40 -38.18 -3.61
C PRO A 16 -22.01 -36.69 -3.46
N GLN A 17 -22.91 -35.78 -3.79
CA GLN A 17 -22.71 -34.35 -3.63
C GLN A 17 -22.57 -33.91 -2.15
N THR A 18 -23.41 -34.44 -1.26
CA THR A 18 -23.29 -34.20 0.18
C THR A 18 -21.96 -34.68 0.74
N MET A 19 -21.50 -35.84 0.27
CA MET A 19 -20.20 -36.38 0.67
C MET A 19 -19.04 -35.48 0.17
N GLN A 20 -19.11 -35.04 -1.07
CA GLN A 20 -18.10 -34.12 -1.65
C GLN A 20 -18.02 -32.82 -0.89
N ILE A 21 -19.16 -32.19 -0.56
CA ILE A 21 -19.21 -30.99 0.27
C ILE A 21 -18.57 -31.22 1.64
N ALA A 22 -18.90 -32.32 2.31
CA ALA A 22 -18.34 -32.67 3.61
C ALA A 22 -16.82 -32.87 3.52
N GLN A 23 -16.34 -33.61 2.51
CA GLN A 23 -14.91 -33.81 2.29
C GLN A 23 -14.16 -32.49 2.03
N ALA A 24 -14.69 -31.63 1.17
CA ALA A 24 -14.09 -30.32 0.89
C ALA A 24 -14.03 -29.46 2.15
N ARG A 25 -15.06 -29.50 2.99
CA ARG A 25 -15.08 -28.79 4.28
C ARG A 25 -14.06 -29.31 5.25
N VAL A 26 -13.95 -30.65 5.40
CA VAL A 26 -12.93 -31.28 6.25
C VAL A 26 -11.53 -30.95 5.76
N MET A 27 -11.30 -30.99 4.45
CA MET A 27 -10.03 -30.61 3.84
C MET A 27 -9.68 -29.15 4.17
N TRP A 28 -10.65 -28.24 4.09
CA TRP A 28 -10.42 -26.85 4.49
C TRP A 28 -10.13 -26.73 5.98
N SER A 29 -11.05 -27.18 6.84
CA SER A 29 -10.96 -26.91 8.29
C SER A 29 -9.82 -27.62 8.99
N ASN A 30 -9.39 -28.82 8.53
CA ASN A 30 -8.43 -29.65 9.24
C ASN A 30 -7.04 -29.71 8.59
N ILE A 31 -6.93 -29.33 7.30
CA ILE A 31 -5.68 -29.53 6.56
C ILE A 31 -5.19 -28.23 5.91
N LYS A 32 -6.07 -27.43 5.35
CA LYS A 32 -5.69 -26.25 4.55
C LYS A 32 -5.72 -24.94 5.33
N ALA A 33 -6.72 -24.76 6.20
CA ALA A 33 -6.85 -23.54 7.00
C ALA A 33 -5.90 -23.57 8.19
N ARG A 34 -5.27 -22.44 8.45
CA ARG A 34 -4.62 -22.22 9.73
C ARG A 34 -5.69 -21.99 10.82
N PRO A 35 -5.40 -22.24 12.11
CA PRO A 35 -6.36 -21.97 13.19
C PRO A 35 -6.91 -20.54 13.16
N SER A 36 -6.06 -19.56 12.80
CA SER A 36 -6.44 -18.14 12.66
C SER A 36 -7.39 -17.83 11.49
N GLN A 37 -7.59 -18.78 10.57
CA GLN A 37 -8.54 -18.67 9.44
C GLN A 37 -9.88 -19.36 9.71
N LEU A 38 -10.01 -20.01 10.85
CA LEU A 38 -11.27 -20.65 11.26
C LEU A 38 -12.11 -19.68 12.10
N PRO A 39 -13.45 -19.71 11.95
CA PRO A 39 -14.30 -18.85 12.76
C PRO A 39 -14.11 -19.15 14.25
N PRO A 40 -14.10 -18.12 15.10
CA PRO A 40 -14.05 -18.30 16.55
C PRO A 40 -15.21 -19.18 17.05
N GLU A 41 -14.92 -20.01 18.04
CA GLU A 41 -15.92 -20.93 18.64
C GLU A 41 -16.92 -20.21 19.56
N THR A 42 -16.53 -19.04 20.08
CA THR A 42 -17.39 -18.20 20.93
C THR A 42 -18.46 -17.48 20.12
N ASN A 43 -19.49 -16.97 20.79
CA ASN A 43 -20.48 -16.13 20.13
C ASN A 43 -19.90 -14.76 19.80
N TRP A 44 -20.11 -14.29 18.56
CA TRP A 44 -19.59 -13.00 18.06
C TRP A 44 -20.57 -12.37 17.05
N LYS A 45 -20.56 -11.04 17.03
CA LYS A 45 -21.32 -10.24 16.07
C LYS A 45 -20.52 -9.97 14.80
N ASN A 46 -19.30 -9.45 14.98
CA ASN A 46 -18.38 -9.24 13.88
C ASN A 46 -17.06 -9.97 14.16
N TRP A 47 -16.52 -10.63 13.15
CA TRP A 47 -15.19 -11.22 13.18
C TRP A 47 -14.28 -10.39 12.29
N LEU A 48 -13.42 -9.57 12.91
CA LEU A 48 -12.48 -8.68 12.26
C LEU A 48 -11.14 -9.38 12.06
N ILE A 49 -10.77 -9.60 10.80
CA ILE A 49 -9.51 -10.20 10.39
C ILE A 49 -8.58 -9.10 9.89
N LEU A 50 -7.65 -8.70 10.74
CA LEU A 50 -6.60 -7.72 10.47
C LEU A 50 -5.32 -8.44 10.13
N SER A 51 -4.95 -8.49 8.85
CA SER A 51 -3.76 -9.26 8.47
C SER A 51 -3.03 -8.66 7.27
N GLY A 52 -1.77 -9.04 7.14
CA GLY A 52 -0.91 -8.62 6.05
C GLY A 52 -1.40 -9.07 4.67
N ARG A 53 -0.83 -8.50 3.62
CA ARG A 53 -1.08 -8.91 2.23
C ARG A 53 -0.64 -10.37 2.02
N GLY A 54 -1.42 -11.12 1.25
CA GLY A 54 -1.11 -12.53 0.98
C GLY A 54 -1.39 -13.49 2.13
N TRP A 55 -1.86 -13.03 3.30
CA TRP A 55 -2.22 -13.90 4.43
C TRP A 55 -3.37 -14.87 4.11
N GLY A 56 -4.23 -14.57 3.16
CA GLY A 56 -5.38 -15.39 2.78
C GLY A 56 -6.74 -14.85 3.28
N LYS A 57 -6.86 -13.52 3.44
CA LYS A 57 -8.10 -12.83 3.83
C LYS A 57 -9.29 -13.21 2.98
N THR A 58 -9.18 -12.97 1.68
CA THR A 58 -10.24 -13.25 0.68
C THR A 58 -10.66 -14.71 0.71
N ARG A 59 -9.70 -15.63 0.84
CA ARG A 59 -9.99 -17.08 0.96
C ARG A 59 -10.79 -17.39 2.22
N THR A 60 -10.44 -16.77 3.34
CA THR A 60 -11.14 -16.97 4.63
C THR A 60 -12.58 -16.46 4.56
N GLY A 61 -12.79 -15.25 4.01
CA GLY A 61 -14.13 -14.68 3.82
C GLY A 61 -15.00 -15.53 2.88
N SER A 62 -14.45 -15.96 1.75
CA SER A 62 -15.15 -16.80 0.76
C SER A 62 -15.55 -18.16 1.34
N GLU A 63 -14.64 -18.84 2.04
CA GLU A 63 -14.94 -20.13 2.69
C GLU A 63 -16.02 -19.99 3.77
N TRP A 64 -15.94 -18.93 4.58
CA TRP A 64 -16.93 -18.69 5.62
C TRP A 64 -18.32 -18.44 5.05
N ILE A 65 -18.44 -17.52 4.09
CA ILE A 65 -19.76 -17.14 3.57
C ILE A 65 -20.42 -18.27 2.78
N VAL A 66 -19.64 -19.01 1.97
CA VAL A 66 -20.17 -20.18 1.22
C VAL A 66 -20.63 -21.25 2.20
N TRP A 67 -19.81 -21.58 3.20
CA TRP A 67 -20.17 -22.59 4.18
C TRP A 67 -21.44 -22.22 4.97
N LYS A 68 -21.55 -20.97 5.47
CA LYS A 68 -22.75 -20.51 6.18
C LYS A 68 -24.00 -20.55 5.29
N ALA A 69 -23.88 -20.14 4.03
CA ALA A 69 -24.98 -20.18 3.08
C ALA A 69 -25.43 -21.61 2.73
N LEU A 70 -24.50 -22.58 2.75
CA LEU A 70 -24.82 -24.01 2.57
C LEU A 70 -25.53 -24.62 3.80
N GLN A 71 -25.11 -24.24 5.00
CA GLN A 71 -25.69 -24.75 6.23
C GLN A 71 -27.15 -24.30 6.44
N GLN A 72 -27.51 -23.13 5.91
CA GLN A 72 -28.80 -22.50 6.15
C GLN A 72 -29.55 -22.31 4.81
N PRO A 73 -30.53 -23.17 4.48
CA PRO A 73 -31.25 -23.08 3.21
C PRO A 73 -32.12 -21.80 3.13
N LYS A 74 -32.28 -21.30 1.90
CA LYS A 74 -33.13 -20.14 1.56
C LYS A 74 -32.71 -18.83 2.27
N THR A 75 -31.44 -18.71 2.61
CA THR A 75 -30.88 -17.54 3.29
C THR A 75 -30.31 -16.51 2.30
N ARG A 76 -30.03 -15.27 2.77
CA ARG A 76 -29.52 -14.16 1.99
C ARG A 76 -28.21 -13.66 2.63
N TRP A 77 -27.18 -13.57 1.82
CA TRP A 77 -25.83 -13.20 2.26
C TRP A 77 -25.32 -12.03 1.44
N ALA A 78 -24.71 -11.04 2.08
CA ALA A 78 -24.07 -9.92 1.40
C ALA A 78 -22.56 -10.11 1.31
N VAL A 79 -21.99 -9.72 0.18
CA VAL A 79 -20.55 -9.49 0.02
C VAL A 79 -20.39 -8.01 -0.30
N VAL A 80 -19.58 -7.30 0.48
CA VAL A 80 -19.36 -5.87 0.26
C VAL A 80 -17.87 -5.63 0.08
N ALA A 81 -17.49 -4.97 -1.02
CA ALA A 81 -16.11 -4.60 -1.30
C ALA A 81 -16.06 -3.14 -1.77
N SER A 82 -14.86 -2.56 -1.86
CA SER A 82 -14.66 -1.14 -2.18
C SER A 82 -15.39 -0.75 -3.47
N THR A 83 -15.12 -1.46 -4.57
CA THR A 83 -15.68 -1.17 -5.90
C THR A 83 -16.50 -2.33 -6.47
N SER A 84 -17.25 -2.07 -7.53
CA SER A 84 -17.95 -3.14 -8.28
C SER A 84 -16.97 -4.12 -8.95
N ALA A 85 -15.81 -3.66 -9.35
CA ALA A 85 -14.74 -4.50 -9.90
C ALA A 85 -14.18 -5.45 -8.84
N ASP A 86 -13.87 -4.95 -7.63
CA ASP A 86 -13.37 -5.77 -6.52
C ASP A 86 -14.35 -6.90 -6.17
N ILE A 87 -15.65 -6.62 -6.21
CA ILE A 87 -16.66 -7.65 -5.99
C ILE A 87 -16.55 -8.74 -7.04
N THR A 88 -16.54 -8.37 -8.32
CA THR A 88 -16.54 -9.35 -9.41
C THR A 88 -15.20 -10.06 -9.52
N ASP A 89 -14.12 -9.30 -9.65
CA ASP A 89 -12.81 -9.83 -10.04
C ASP A 89 -12.05 -10.46 -8.85
N THR A 90 -12.33 -9.98 -7.62
CA THR A 90 -11.66 -10.48 -6.41
C THR A 90 -12.57 -11.40 -5.60
N CYS A 91 -13.76 -10.92 -5.19
CA CYS A 91 -14.60 -11.64 -4.25
C CYS A 91 -15.33 -12.83 -4.90
N PHE A 92 -15.78 -12.71 -6.16
CA PHE A 92 -16.46 -13.81 -6.87
C PHE A 92 -15.52 -14.62 -7.74
N GLU A 93 -14.87 -14.02 -8.74
CA GLU A 93 -14.14 -14.71 -9.81
C GLU A 93 -12.65 -14.92 -9.49
N GLY A 94 -12.10 -14.25 -8.47
CA GLY A 94 -10.69 -14.37 -8.08
C GLY A 94 -10.31 -15.80 -7.66
N GLU A 95 -9.01 -16.12 -7.71
CA GLU A 95 -8.46 -17.45 -7.37
C GLU A 95 -8.85 -17.92 -5.95
N SER A 96 -9.02 -16.98 -5.03
CA SER A 96 -9.46 -17.20 -3.65
C SER A 96 -10.93 -16.83 -3.43
N GLY A 97 -11.66 -16.49 -4.49
CA GLY A 97 -13.03 -16.00 -4.44
C GLY A 97 -14.07 -17.12 -4.29
N ILE A 98 -15.33 -16.71 -4.26
CA ILE A 98 -16.51 -17.55 -4.01
C ILE A 98 -16.63 -18.67 -5.07
N ILE A 99 -16.46 -18.37 -6.36
CA ILE A 99 -16.55 -19.36 -7.44
C ILE A 99 -15.49 -20.44 -7.27
N SER A 100 -14.27 -20.07 -6.90
CA SER A 100 -13.19 -21.03 -6.61
C SER A 100 -13.56 -21.98 -5.46
N VAL A 101 -14.21 -21.46 -4.41
CA VAL A 101 -14.71 -22.27 -3.29
C VAL A 101 -15.83 -23.19 -3.74
N LEU A 102 -16.83 -22.69 -4.48
CA LEU A 102 -17.95 -23.48 -5.00
C LEU A 102 -17.47 -24.61 -5.91
N ASN A 103 -16.46 -24.39 -6.76
CA ASN A 103 -15.83 -25.41 -7.57
C ASN A 103 -15.22 -26.53 -6.72
N ARG A 104 -14.52 -26.19 -5.64
CA ARG A 104 -13.94 -27.18 -4.71
C ARG A 104 -14.98 -27.99 -3.97
N TYR A 105 -16.13 -27.37 -3.66
CA TYR A 105 -17.28 -28.08 -3.09
C TYR A 105 -18.04 -28.92 -4.13
N GLY A 106 -17.72 -28.78 -5.43
CA GLY A 106 -18.41 -29.49 -6.52
C GLY A 106 -19.86 -29.05 -6.73
N ILE A 107 -20.15 -27.78 -6.44
CA ILE A 107 -21.52 -27.21 -6.50
C ILE A 107 -21.59 -25.96 -7.37
N TYR A 108 -20.52 -25.59 -8.04
CA TYR A 108 -20.58 -24.47 -8.98
C TYR A 108 -21.42 -24.85 -10.20
N ASP A 109 -22.32 -23.96 -10.55
CA ASP A 109 -23.13 -24.01 -11.77
C ASP A 109 -23.16 -22.62 -12.40
N GLU A 110 -22.71 -22.52 -13.64
CA GLU A 110 -22.61 -21.26 -14.37
C GLU A 110 -23.97 -20.56 -14.52
N ASN A 111 -25.05 -21.33 -14.71
CA ASN A 111 -26.40 -20.80 -14.84
C ASN A 111 -26.94 -20.18 -13.54
N SER A 112 -26.36 -20.55 -12.42
CA SER A 112 -26.70 -20.00 -11.09
C SER A 112 -25.91 -18.73 -10.75
N TYR A 113 -24.93 -18.34 -11.58
CA TYR A 113 -24.16 -17.11 -11.43
C TYR A 113 -24.67 -15.99 -12.34
N ASN A 114 -25.11 -14.90 -11.76
CA ASN A 114 -25.45 -13.69 -12.51
C ASN A 114 -24.34 -12.65 -12.35
N ARG A 115 -23.41 -12.59 -13.29
CA ARG A 115 -22.24 -11.71 -13.28
C ARG A 115 -22.63 -10.23 -13.20
N THR A 116 -23.63 -9.80 -13.96
CA THR A 116 -24.10 -8.40 -13.99
C THR A 116 -24.63 -7.92 -12.65
N ARG A 117 -25.22 -8.80 -11.87
CA ARG A 117 -25.77 -8.53 -10.54
C ARG A 117 -24.82 -8.94 -9.42
N SER A 118 -23.64 -9.50 -9.77
CA SER A 118 -22.71 -10.12 -8.83
C SER A 118 -23.43 -11.00 -7.81
N ALA A 119 -24.20 -11.98 -8.29
CA ALA A 119 -25.05 -12.78 -7.43
C ALA A 119 -25.02 -14.26 -7.84
N TYR A 120 -24.87 -15.14 -6.84
CA TYR A 120 -24.91 -16.58 -6.99
C TYR A 120 -26.02 -17.19 -6.15
N THR A 121 -26.78 -18.13 -6.73
CA THR A 121 -27.83 -18.88 -6.02
C THR A 121 -27.36 -20.32 -5.80
N LEU A 122 -27.22 -20.73 -4.55
CA LEU A 122 -26.79 -22.07 -4.17
C LEU A 122 -27.91 -23.11 -4.41
N PRO A 123 -27.59 -24.42 -4.54
CA PRO A 123 -28.56 -25.50 -4.75
C PRO A 123 -29.64 -25.58 -3.66
N ASN A 124 -29.34 -25.12 -2.41
CA ASN A 124 -30.28 -25.09 -1.30
C ASN A 124 -31.20 -23.87 -1.31
N GLY A 125 -31.14 -23.03 -2.36
CA GLY A 125 -31.94 -21.80 -2.51
C GLY A 125 -31.39 -20.58 -1.77
N SER A 126 -30.24 -20.70 -1.11
CA SER A 126 -29.57 -19.54 -0.49
C SER A 126 -28.90 -18.69 -1.55
N ARG A 127 -28.82 -17.38 -1.33
CA ARG A 127 -28.28 -16.42 -2.28
C ARG A 127 -27.16 -15.58 -1.67
N ILE A 128 -26.04 -15.53 -2.36
CA ILE A 128 -24.92 -14.63 -2.06
C ILE A 128 -24.95 -13.49 -3.09
N LYS A 129 -24.96 -12.22 -2.65
CA LYS A 129 -25.02 -11.05 -3.53
C LYS A 129 -23.97 -10.00 -3.14
N GLY A 130 -23.29 -9.47 -4.16
CA GLY A 130 -22.31 -8.40 -4.04
C GLY A 130 -22.93 -6.99 -4.02
N PHE A 131 -22.30 -6.09 -3.26
CA PHE A 131 -22.63 -4.67 -3.14
C PHE A 131 -21.33 -3.86 -3.10
N SER A 132 -21.24 -2.80 -3.91
CA SER A 132 -20.12 -1.86 -3.88
C SER A 132 -20.27 -0.85 -2.74
N ALA A 133 -19.19 -0.62 -1.99
CA ALA A 133 -19.14 0.39 -0.95
C ALA A 133 -19.27 1.82 -1.49
N GLU A 134 -18.98 2.04 -2.77
CA GLU A 134 -19.21 3.33 -3.45
C GLU A 134 -20.69 3.73 -3.55
N LYS A 135 -21.62 2.81 -3.27
CA LYS A 135 -23.06 3.03 -3.42
C LYS A 135 -23.83 2.61 -2.17
N PRO A 136 -23.70 3.36 -1.05
CA PRO A 136 -24.34 3.03 0.24
C PRO A 136 -25.84 2.79 0.13
N ASP A 137 -26.54 3.54 -0.72
CA ASP A 137 -28.00 3.43 -0.91
C ASP A 137 -28.45 2.06 -1.44
N ARG A 138 -27.55 1.30 -2.08
CA ARG A 138 -27.87 -0.06 -2.55
C ARG A 138 -28.07 -1.06 -1.41
N LEU A 139 -27.59 -0.75 -0.21
CA LEU A 139 -27.78 -1.53 1.01
C LEU A 139 -29.03 -1.11 1.81
N ARG A 140 -29.66 0.01 1.44
CA ARG A 140 -30.98 0.38 2.00
C ARG A 140 -32.06 -0.55 1.47
N GLY A 141 -32.78 -1.19 2.37
CA GLY A 141 -33.89 -2.11 2.06
C GLY A 141 -33.52 -3.60 1.99
N PRO A 142 -32.45 -4.06 1.33
CA PRO A 142 -32.06 -5.46 1.42
C PRO A 142 -31.80 -5.92 2.85
N GLN A 143 -32.19 -7.18 3.15
CA GLN A 143 -31.98 -7.79 4.46
C GLN A 143 -31.15 -9.07 4.31
N HIS A 144 -30.25 -9.31 5.28
CA HIS A 144 -29.25 -10.35 5.22
C HIS A 144 -29.18 -11.15 6.52
N HIS A 145 -28.85 -12.44 6.39
CA HIS A 145 -28.55 -13.35 7.51
C HIS A 145 -27.10 -13.19 7.97
N GLY A 146 -26.25 -12.67 7.10
CA GLY A 146 -24.86 -12.34 7.41
C GLY A 146 -24.19 -11.68 6.22
N ALA A 147 -22.96 -11.22 6.44
CA ALA A 147 -22.16 -10.53 5.43
C ALA A 147 -20.68 -10.87 5.51
N TRP A 148 -20.00 -10.71 4.39
CA TRP A 148 -18.55 -10.59 4.31
C TRP A 148 -18.20 -9.24 3.71
N CYS A 149 -17.41 -8.45 4.46
CA CYS A 149 -16.90 -7.15 4.06
C CYS A 149 -15.42 -7.29 3.74
N ASP A 150 -15.04 -7.09 2.49
CA ASP A 150 -13.64 -7.15 2.06
C ASP A 150 -13.02 -5.76 2.00
N GLU A 151 -11.81 -5.65 2.53
CA GLU A 151 -10.99 -4.43 2.63
C GLU A 151 -11.76 -3.21 3.23
N LEU A 152 -12.51 -3.42 4.34
CA LEU A 152 -13.32 -2.39 5.00
C LEU A 152 -12.54 -1.10 5.28
N ALA A 153 -11.28 -1.19 5.69
CA ALA A 153 -10.45 -0.03 5.98
C ALA A 153 -10.14 0.85 4.74
N ALA A 154 -10.43 0.36 3.54
CA ALA A 154 -10.23 1.07 2.28
C ALA A 154 -11.52 1.68 1.71
N TRP A 155 -12.67 1.51 2.37
CA TRP A 155 -13.92 2.05 1.86
C TRP A 155 -13.97 3.57 1.95
N GLU A 156 -14.34 4.20 0.85
CA GLU A 156 -14.44 5.67 0.74
C GLU A 156 -15.61 6.24 1.53
N TYR A 157 -16.74 5.47 1.61
CA TYR A 157 -17.98 5.90 2.24
C TYR A 157 -18.26 5.08 3.51
N PRO A 158 -17.91 5.59 4.71
CA PRO A 158 -18.12 4.90 5.98
C PRO A 158 -19.59 4.55 6.27
N GLU A 159 -20.53 5.37 5.77
CA GLU A 159 -21.96 5.13 5.90
C GLU A 159 -22.43 3.81 5.26
N THR A 160 -21.66 3.23 4.35
CA THR A 160 -21.93 1.90 3.78
C THR A 160 -21.95 0.83 4.87
N TRP A 161 -21.05 0.95 5.85
CA TRP A 161 -21.04 0.05 7.00
C TRP A 161 -22.33 0.15 7.81
N ASP A 162 -22.78 1.36 8.11
CA ASP A 162 -24.02 1.57 8.87
C ASP A 162 -25.24 1.02 8.13
N GLN A 163 -25.33 1.27 6.81
CA GLN A 163 -26.42 0.73 5.98
C GLN A 163 -26.42 -0.81 5.98
N LEU A 164 -25.24 -1.45 5.92
CA LEU A 164 -25.12 -2.90 6.02
C LEU A 164 -25.57 -3.40 7.40
N GLN A 165 -25.13 -2.76 8.49
CA GLN A 165 -25.52 -3.15 9.86
C GLN A 165 -27.04 -3.08 10.06
N PHE A 166 -27.71 -2.06 9.53
CA PHE A 166 -29.18 -1.99 9.52
C PHE A 166 -29.84 -3.12 8.72
N GLY A 167 -29.14 -3.63 7.69
CA GLY A 167 -29.60 -4.76 6.87
C GLY A 167 -29.38 -6.13 7.49
N LEU A 168 -28.46 -6.27 8.46
CA LEU A 168 -28.14 -7.54 9.15
C LEU A 168 -29.18 -7.82 10.24
N ARG A 169 -30.33 -8.36 9.83
CA ARG A 169 -31.48 -8.56 10.73
C ARG A 169 -32.32 -9.79 10.42
N LEU A 170 -31.81 -10.73 9.65
CA LEU A 170 -32.45 -12.01 9.37
C LEU A 170 -31.79 -13.13 10.18
N GLY A 171 -32.61 -14.09 10.65
CA GLY A 171 -32.14 -15.18 11.51
C GLY A 171 -31.98 -14.72 12.97
N GLU A 172 -31.55 -15.66 13.81
CA GLU A 172 -31.38 -15.42 15.27
C GLU A 172 -30.09 -14.67 15.59
N HIS A 173 -29.02 -14.95 14.82
CA HIS A 173 -27.67 -14.42 15.06
C HIS A 173 -27.02 -14.00 13.72
N PRO A 174 -27.40 -12.82 13.16
CA PRO A 174 -26.72 -12.30 11.98
C PRO A 174 -25.26 -11.99 12.30
N GLN A 175 -24.34 -12.51 11.49
CA GLN A 175 -22.91 -12.40 11.69
C GLN A 175 -22.23 -11.71 10.50
N CYS A 176 -21.17 -10.95 10.77
CA CYS A 176 -20.38 -10.30 9.73
C CYS A 176 -18.89 -10.66 9.87
N VAL A 177 -18.28 -11.16 8.81
CA VAL A 177 -16.83 -11.27 8.70
C VAL A 177 -16.30 -10.03 8.01
N VAL A 178 -15.30 -9.41 8.59
CA VAL A 178 -14.60 -8.25 8.03
C VAL A 178 -13.16 -8.64 7.77
N THR A 179 -12.74 -8.58 6.52
CA THR A 179 -11.36 -8.82 6.11
C THR A 179 -10.73 -7.50 5.68
N THR A 180 -9.59 -7.14 6.23
CA THR A 180 -8.89 -5.91 5.83
C THR A 180 -7.41 -5.94 6.19
N THR A 181 -6.62 -5.25 5.39
CA THR A 181 -5.28 -4.82 5.79
C THR A 181 -5.46 -3.72 6.84
N PRO A 182 -4.74 -3.77 7.97
CA PRO A 182 -4.95 -2.82 9.05
C PRO A 182 -4.61 -1.39 8.61
N ARG A 183 -5.66 -0.56 8.61
CA ARG A 183 -5.53 0.90 8.55
C ARG A 183 -6.27 1.44 9.76
N PRO A 184 -5.70 2.38 10.49
CA PRO A 184 -6.27 2.87 11.74
C PRO A 184 -7.39 3.89 11.52
N THR A 185 -8.31 3.58 10.61
CA THR A 185 -9.51 4.37 10.39
C THR A 185 -10.42 4.33 11.63
N LYS A 186 -11.30 5.34 11.75
CA LYS A 186 -12.25 5.43 12.87
C LYS A 186 -13.06 4.14 13.04
N ILE A 187 -13.58 3.60 11.95
CA ILE A 187 -14.41 2.39 11.94
C ILE A 187 -13.63 1.16 12.43
N ILE A 188 -12.38 0.99 12.03
CA ILE A 188 -11.56 -0.14 12.51
C ILE A 188 -11.26 -0.02 14.01
N LYS A 189 -10.99 1.20 14.50
CA LYS A 189 -10.77 1.45 15.93
C LYS A 189 -12.02 1.17 16.77
N GLU A 190 -13.20 1.53 16.26
CA GLU A 190 -14.46 1.27 16.92
C GLU A 190 -14.74 -0.24 16.97
N LEU A 191 -14.54 -0.95 15.86
CA LEU A 191 -14.73 -2.40 15.80
C LEU A 191 -13.78 -3.16 16.76
N ILE A 192 -12.55 -2.70 16.93
CA ILE A 192 -11.59 -3.33 17.87
C ILE A 192 -11.99 -3.11 19.33
N LYS A 193 -12.57 -1.96 19.64
CA LYS A 193 -12.97 -1.61 21.01
C LYS A 193 -14.26 -2.28 21.47
N ASP A 194 -15.08 -2.70 20.53
CA ASP A 194 -16.38 -3.31 20.82
C ASP A 194 -16.18 -4.78 21.29
N PRO A 195 -16.53 -5.13 22.53
CA PRO A 195 -16.33 -6.46 23.09
C PRO A 195 -17.19 -7.56 22.46
N GLU A 196 -18.23 -7.22 21.69
CA GLU A 196 -19.03 -8.19 20.91
C GLU A 196 -18.31 -8.65 19.65
N ASN A 197 -17.19 -8.01 19.30
CA ASN A 197 -16.40 -8.34 18.13
C ASN A 197 -15.16 -9.16 18.50
N ILE A 198 -14.76 -10.05 17.63
CA ILE A 198 -13.51 -10.81 17.77
C ILE A 198 -12.51 -10.34 16.73
N VAL A 199 -11.29 -10.08 17.18
CA VAL A 199 -10.20 -9.62 16.34
C VAL A 199 -9.17 -10.72 16.17
N THR A 200 -8.96 -11.15 14.94
CA THR A 200 -7.85 -12.04 14.55
C THR A 200 -6.78 -11.20 13.84
N ARG A 201 -5.53 -11.40 14.24
CA ARG A 201 -4.37 -10.77 13.59
C ARG A 201 -3.52 -11.83 12.91
N GLY A 202 -2.83 -11.44 11.83
CA GLY A 202 -1.95 -12.37 11.15
C GLY A 202 -0.97 -11.69 10.20
N SER A 203 0.22 -12.25 10.09
CA SER A 203 1.26 -11.74 9.21
C SER A 203 1.27 -12.45 7.84
N THR A 204 1.80 -11.77 6.83
CA THR A 204 2.07 -12.36 5.50
C THR A 204 2.90 -13.63 5.60
N TYR A 205 3.85 -13.67 6.55
CA TYR A 205 4.75 -14.81 6.73
C TYR A 205 4.08 -16.09 7.21
N GLU A 206 2.91 -15.99 7.86
CA GLU A 206 2.13 -17.18 8.20
C GLU A 206 1.65 -17.98 6.98
N ASN A 207 1.64 -17.35 5.80
CA ASN A 207 1.24 -17.96 4.54
C ASN A 207 2.40 -18.11 3.54
N ALA A 208 3.65 -18.07 4.03
CA ALA A 208 4.86 -18.08 3.20
C ALA A 208 4.90 -19.27 2.21
N ASP A 209 4.45 -20.43 2.62
CA ASP A 209 4.43 -21.65 1.79
C ASP A 209 3.54 -21.55 0.53
N ASN A 210 2.58 -20.62 0.53
CA ASN A 210 1.68 -20.38 -0.60
C ASN A 210 2.04 -19.13 -1.40
N LEU A 211 3.15 -18.46 -1.07
CA LEU A 211 3.63 -17.25 -1.74
C LEU A 211 4.92 -17.56 -2.52
N ALA A 212 5.11 -16.88 -3.65
CA ALA A 212 6.36 -17.01 -4.38
C ALA A 212 7.55 -16.52 -3.53
N ALA A 213 8.61 -17.31 -3.42
CA ALA A 213 9.78 -17.00 -2.62
C ALA A 213 10.41 -15.64 -3.02
N SER A 214 10.45 -15.33 -4.33
CA SER A 214 10.94 -14.04 -4.84
C SER A 214 10.11 -12.86 -4.33
N THR A 215 8.79 -13.01 -4.21
CA THR A 215 7.90 -11.99 -3.66
C THR A 215 8.19 -11.75 -2.18
N LEU A 216 8.36 -12.81 -1.39
CA LEU A 216 8.70 -12.69 0.04
C LEU A 216 10.03 -12.00 0.25
N VAL A 217 11.08 -12.38 -0.52
CA VAL A 217 12.39 -11.72 -0.45
C VAL A 217 12.28 -10.24 -0.81
N THR A 218 11.56 -9.91 -1.88
CA THR A 218 11.36 -8.52 -2.30
C THR A 218 10.64 -7.70 -1.22
N LEU A 219 9.58 -8.25 -0.64
CA LEU A 219 8.82 -7.60 0.41
C LEU A 219 9.67 -7.41 1.66
N GLN A 220 10.41 -8.42 2.06
CA GLN A 220 11.30 -8.38 3.21
C GLN A 220 12.41 -7.34 3.02
N THR A 221 13.12 -7.38 1.90
CA THR A 221 14.24 -6.46 1.63
C THR A 221 13.77 -5.00 1.57
N LYS A 222 12.56 -4.76 1.04
CA LYS A 222 12.06 -3.40 0.81
C LYS A 222 11.33 -2.80 2.00
N TYR A 223 10.67 -3.63 2.81
CA TYR A 223 9.69 -3.14 3.80
C TYR A 223 9.85 -3.71 5.22
N ALA A 224 10.73 -4.71 5.50
CA ALA A 224 10.73 -5.42 6.78
C ALA A 224 10.81 -4.50 8.00
N ASP A 225 11.67 -3.48 7.95
CA ASP A 225 11.91 -2.57 9.07
C ASP A 225 11.20 -1.23 8.91
N THR A 226 10.23 -1.14 7.98
CA THR A 226 9.47 0.08 7.74
C THR A 226 8.09 0.02 8.40
N ARG A 227 7.52 1.19 8.69
CA ARG A 227 6.14 1.31 9.20
C ARG A 227 5.14 0.66 8.23
N LEU A 228 5.30 0.92 6.93
CA LEU A 228 4.47 0.31 5.90
C LEU A 228 4.60 -1.22 5.91
N GLY A 229 5.80 -1.76 6.14
CA GLY A 229 6.02 -3.19 6.30
C GLY A 229 5.34 -3.77 7.53
N ARG A 230 5.41 -3.09 8.67
CA ARG A 230 4.70 -3.49 9.90
C ARG A 230 3.18 -3.56 9.67
N GLN A 231 2.62 -2.60 8.96
CA GLN A 231 1.20 -2.59 8.59
C GLN A 231 0.85 -3.65 7.54
N GLU A 232 1.56 -3.66 6.40
CA GLU A 232 1.21 -4.47 5.23
C GLU A 232 1.65 -5.94 5.34
N LEU A 233 2.75 -6.23 6.09
CA LEU A 233 3.28 -7.57 6.24
C LEU A 233 2.93 -8.21 7.58
N PHE A 234 2.98 -7.45 8.67
CA PHE A 234 2.73 -8.00 10.01
C PHE A 234 1.30 -7.77 10.50
N GLY A 235 0.51 -6.98 9.78
CA GLY A 235 -0.87 -6.73 10.18
C GLY A 235 -1.01 -5.90 11.46
N GLU A 236 -0.01 -5.06 11.77
CA GLU A 236 0.00 -4.21 12.97
C GLU A 236 -0.81 -2.94 12.74
N ILE A 237 -1.54 -2.52 13.77
CA ILE A 237 -2.09 -1.16 13.85
C ILE A 237 -1.12 -0.34 14.68
N LEU A 238 -0.57 0.67 14.06
CA LEU A 238 0.40 1.54 14.71
C LEU A 238 -0.32 2.74 15.31
N ASP A 239 -0.10 3.00 16.60
CA ASP A 239 -0.80 4.03 17.37
C ASP A 239 -0.36 5.48 17.07
N ASP A 240 0.72 5.68 16.34
CA ASP A 240 1.07 6.98 15.80
C ASP A 240 0.11 7.38 14.68
N ASN A 241 -0.21 8.63 14.56
CA ASN A 241 -1.25 9.23 13.73
C ASN A 241 -1.75 8.30 12.60
N PRO A 242 -2.93 7.74 12.77
CA PRO A 242 -3.38 6.59 12.01
C PRO A 242 -3.56 6.92 10.53
N GLY A 243 -2.75 6.40 9.69
CA GLY A 243 -2.86 6.58 8.25
C GLY A 243 -1.86 7.56 7.66
N ALA A 244 -1.25 8.44 8.46
CA ALA A 244 -0.18 9.31 7.98
C ALA A 244 1.06 8.48 7.58
N LEU A 245 1.72 8.87 6.50
CA LEU A 245 2.94 8.22 6.04
C LEU A 245 4.15 8.55 6.91
N TRP A 246 4.13 9.66 7.64
CA TRP A 246 5.19 10.07 8.56
C TRP A 246 4.65 10.25 9.98
N SER A 247 5.52 10.06 10.98
CA SER A 247 5.24 10.36 12.37
C SER A 247 6.21 11.39 12.93
N ARG A 248 5.79 12.14 13.96
CA ARG A 248 6.68 13.11 14.62
C ARG A 248 7.95 12.45 15.15
N GLY A 249 7.82 11.27 15.75
CA GLY A 249 8.97 10.51 16.26
C GLY A 249 9.98 10.18 15.17
N LEU A 250 9.50 9.77 13.98
CA LEU A 250 10.35 9.46 12.83
C LEU A 250 11.10 10.70 12.34
N LEU A 251 10.39 11.84 12.14
CA LEU A 251 10.99 13.09 11.68
C LEU A 251 12.02 13.61 12.68
N GLU A 252 11.75 13.53 13.98
CA GLU A 252 12.66 13.98 15.02
C GLU A 252 13.92 13.11 15.11
N SER A 253 13.78 11.80 14.99
CA SER A 253 14.94 10.86 14.98
C SER A 253 15.86 11.07 13.77
N ALA A 254 15.31 11.55 12.66
CA ALA A 254 16.02 11.82 11.42
C ALA A 254 16.58 13.27 11.34
N ARG A 255 16.34 14.11 12.35
CA ARG A 255 16.75 15.49 12.36
C ARG A 255 18.24 15.65 12.56
N VAL A 256 18.85 16.54 11.79
CA VAL A 256 20.26 16.92 11.90
C VAL A 256 20.38 18.44 12.08
N LYS A 257 21.40 18.87 12.82
CA LYS A 257 21.63 20.30 13.13
C LYS A 257 22.28 21.05 11.97
N GLU A 258 23.15 20.39 11.25
CA GLU A 258 23.98 20.99 10.21
C GLU A 258 23.87 20.19 8.92
N GLN A 259 23.92 20.89 7.81
CA GLN A 259 23.94 20.29 6.47
C GLN A 259 25.29 19.61 6.24
N PRO A 260 25.31 18.31 5.85
CA PRO A 260 26.55 17.65 5.46
C PRO A 260 27.03 18.11 4.09
N HIS A 261 28.17 17.59 3.64
CA HIS A 261 28.59 17.77 2.25
C HIS A 261 27.56 17.13 1.30
N LEU A 262 27.03 17.92 0.35
CA LEU A 262 26.05 17.47 -0.63
C LEU A 262 26.66 17.45 -2.03
N THR A 263 26.35 16.41 -2.78
CA THR A 263 26.79 16.24 -4.18
C THR A 263 25.81 16.83 -5.18
N ARG A 264 24.53 16.96 -4.79
CA ARG A 264 23.47 17.48 -5.65
C ARG A 264 22.40 18.14 -4.80
N ILE A 265 21.89 19.29 -5.26
CA ILE A 265 20.79 20.02 -4.62
C ILE A 265 19.76 20.37 -5.69
N VAL A 266 18.48 20.18 -5.35
CA VAL A 266 17.35 20.53 -6.25
C VAL A 266 16.26 21.28 -5.50
N VAL A 267 15.45 22.02 -6.25
CA VAL A 267 14.25 22.69 -5.74
C VAL A 267 13.04 22.00 -6.36
N GLY A 268 12.18 21.41 -5.55
CA GLY A 268 10.88 20.87 -5.97
C GLY A 268 9.80 21.93 -5.89
N ILE A 269 8.93 21.98 -6.90
CA ILE A 269 7.80 22.93 -6.94
C ILE A 269 6.52 22.16 -7.27
N ASP A 270 5.50 22.36 -6.45
CA ASP A 270 4.10 22.01 -6.73
C ASP A 270 3.30 23.31 -6.89
N PRO A 271 3.04 23.79 -8.11
CA PRO A 271 2.47 25.11 -8.33
C PRO A 271 0.95 25.12 -8.11
N ALA A 272 0.43 26.09 -7.36
CA ALA A 272 -1.01 26.35 -7.29
C ALA A 272 -1.58 26.74 -8.64
N VAL A 273 -2.73 26.18 -8.99
CA VAL A 273 -3.40 26.36 -10.30
C VAL A 273 -4.28 27.59 -10.34
N THR A 274 -4.78 28.04 -9.19
CA THR A 274 -5.73 29.14 -9.06
C THR A 274 -5.13 30.28 -8.23
N SER A 275 -5.46 31.53 -8.62
CA SER A 275 -5.10 32.74 -7.90
C SER A 275 -6.34 33.36 -7.27
N GLY A 276 -6.63 33.05 -5.99
CA GLY A 276 -7.76 33.60 -5.24
C GLY A 276 -7.53 33.49 -3.73
N GLU A 277 -8.40 34.10 -2.93
CA GLU A 277 -8.31 33.99 -1.45
C GLU A 277 -8.45 32.54 -0.95
N ASP A 278 -9.12 31.66 -1.73
CA ASP A 278 -9.30 30.24 -1.45
C ASP A 278 -8.35 29.33 -2.27
N SER A 279 -7.30 29.87 -2.92
CA SER A 279 -6.36 29.07 -3.70
C SER A 279 -5.44 28.23 -2.78
N ASP A 280 -4.98 27.08 -3.29
CA ASP A 280 -3.93 26.29 -2.67
C ASP A 280 -2.60 27.07 -2.61
N SER A 281 -1.68 26.65 -1.75
CA SER A 281 -0.33 27.21 -1.69
C SER A 281 0.52 26.66 -2.85
N THR A 282 1.55 27.38 -3.26
CA THR A 282 2.61 26.82 -4.10
C THR A 282 3.67 26.20 -3.22
N GLY A 283 3.79 24.86 -3.28
CA GLY A 283 4.82 24.11 -2.57
C GLY A 283 6.20 24.41 -3.18
N ILE A 284 7.19 24.79 -2.35
CA ILE A 284 8.58 25.02 -2.77
C ILE A 284 9.51 24.45 -1.70
N VAL A 285 10.12 23.31 -1.97
CA VAL A 285 11.00 22.62 -1.02
C VAL A 285 12.38 22.38 -1.65
N VAL A 286 13.42 22.66 -0.88
CA VAL A 286 14.81 22.41 -1.29
C VAL A 286 15.30 21.13 -0.65
N ALA A 287 15.83 20.22 -1.47
CA ALA A 287 16.43 18.97 -1.02
C ALA A 287 17.81 18.76 -1.62
N GLY A 288 18.68 18.06 -0.87
CA GLY A 288 20.02 17.71 -1.31
C GLY A 288 20.33 16.22 -1.10
N MET A 289 21.34 15.71 -1.79
CA MET A 289 21.83 14.34 -1.67
C MET A 289 23.30 14.34 -1.31
N SER A 290 23.69 13.54 -0.31
CA SER A 290 25.07 13.31 0.08
C SER A 290 25.74 12.20 -0.74
N PRO A 291 27.08 12.10 -0.73
CA PRO A 291 27.82 11.07 -1.48
C PRO A 291 27.47 9.63 -1.09
N ASP A 292 27.03 9.41 0.15
CA ASP A 292 26.63 8.12 0.71
C ASP A 292 25.17 7.74 0.39
N GLY A 293 24.46 8.60 -0.38
CA GLY A 293 23.09 8.33 -0.86
C GLY A 293 22.00 8.62 0.14
N HIS A 294 22.28 9.47 1.15
CA HIS A 294 21.25 10.03 2.03
C HIS A 294 20.70 11.34 1.47
N TYR A 295 19.47 11.63 1.82
CA TYR A 295 18.71 12.80 1.36
C TYR A 295 18.44 13.76 2.51
N TYR A 296 18.48 15.05 2.24
CA TYR A 296 18.39 16.10 3.25
C TYR A 296 17.42 17.17 2.79
N ILE A 297 16.39 17.44 3.58
CA ILE A 297 15.51 18.60 3.38
C ILE A 297 16.20 19.81 3.98
N LEU A 298 16.46 20.82 3.15
CA LEU A 298 17.28 21.98 3.50
C LEU A 298 16.47 23.22 3.82
N ALA A 299 15.32 23.40 3.13
CA ALA A 299 14.44 24.55 3.33
C ALA A 299 13.03 24.28 2.80
N ASP A 300 12.04 24.93 3.40
CA ASP A 300 10.67 25.07 2.92
C ASP A 300 10.39 26.57 2.66
N TYR A 301 10.12 26.90 1.40
CA TYR A 301 9.77 28.26 0.93
C TYR A 301 8.34 28.35 0.43
N THR A 302 7.51 27.37 0.77
CA THR A 302 6.10 27.30 0.37
C THR A 302 5.36 28.55 0.78
N LEU A 303 4.57 29.10 -0.14
CA LEU A 303 3.80 30.30 0.12
C LEU A 303 2.50 30.33 -0.70
N LYS A 304 1.54 31.09 -0.18
CA LYS A 304 0.33 31.46 -0.89
C LYS A 304 0.55 32.85 -1.51
N ALA A 305 0.74 32.89 -2.83
CA ALA A 305 1.05 34.13 -3.53
C ALA A 305 0.68 34.10 -5.02
N SER A 306 0.74 35.24 -5.69
CA SER A 306 0.55 35.31 -7.14
C SER A 306 1.64 34.57 -7.90
N PRO A 307 1.38 34.15 -9.17
CA PRO A 307 2.35 33.41 -9.98
C PRO A 307 3.73 34.06 -10.10
N GLN A 308 3.78 35.38 -10.22
CA GLN A 308 5.04 36.11 -10.27
C GLN A 308 5.83 35.98 -8.97
N VAL A 309 5.16 36.12 -7.81
CA VAL A 309 5.83 36.12 -6.49
C VAL A 309 6.36 34.74 -6.12
N TRP A 310 5.62 33.66 -6.37
CA TRP A 310 6.15 32.32 -6.10
C TRP A 310 7.28 31.94 -7.07
N ALA A 311 7.23 32.40 -8.36
CA ALA A 311 8.32 32.19 -9.29
C ALA A 311 9.61 32.90 -8.83
N GLU A 312 9.52 34.14 -8.38
CA GLU A 312 10.64 34.87 -7.79
C GLU A 312 11.19 34.17 -6.55
N LYS A 313 10.31 33.64 -5.68
CA LYS A 313 10.71 32.89 -4.50
C LYS A 313 11.42 31.59 -4.82
N ALA A 314 10.96 30.85 -5.84
CA ALA A 314 11.59 29.62 -6.30
C ALA A 314 12.98 29.89 -6.92
N VAL A 315 13.12 30.95 -7.70
CA VAL A 315 14.42 31.38 -8.26
C VAL A 315 15.36 31.82 -7.14
N TYR A 316 14.87 32.56 -6.15
CA TYR A 316 15.64 32.92 -4.95
C TYR A 316 16.15 31.67 -4.20
N ALA A 317 15.28 30.68 -3.97
CA ALA A 317 15.68 29.41 -3.33
C ALA A 317 16.75 28.68 -4.15
N PHE A 318 16.60 28.62 -5.46
CA PHE A 318 17.57 28.02 -6.38
C PHE A 318 18.95 28.67 -6.26
N GLU A 319 19.01 30.02 -6.25
CA GLU A 319 20.26 30.77 -6.16
C GLU A 319 20.92 30.65 -4.78
N LEU A 320 20.13 30.83 -3.71
CA LEU A 320 20.62 30.79 -2.34
C LEU A 320 21.27 29.46 -2.00
N HIS A 321 20.61 28.36 -2.36
CA HIS A 321 21.09 27.01 -2.09
C HIS A 321 22.03 26.47 -3.19
N LYS A 322 22.33 27.27 -4.22
CA LYS A 322 23.16 26.86 -5.36
C LYS A 322 22.68 25.53 -5.97
N ALA A 323 21.36 25.41 -6.12
CA ALA A 323 20.76 24.18 -6.62
C ALA A 323 21.14 23.91 -8.08
N ASP A 324 21.15 22.63 -8.47
CA ASP A 324 21.49 22.21 -9.84
C ASP A 324 20.34 22.44 -10.82
N ARG A 325 19.10 22.31 -10.33
CA ARG A 325 17.87 22.53 -11.13
C ARG A 325 16.63 22.71 -10.28
N ILE A 326 15.58 23.19 -10.95
CA ILE A 326 14.21 23.19 -10.43
C ILE A 326 13.45 22.02 -11.04
N ILE A 327 12.66 21.31 -10.20
CA ILE A 327 11.72 20.27 -10.63
C ILE A 327 10.32 20.83 -10.46
N ALA A 328 9.57 20.97 -11.54
CA ALA A 328 8.25 21.58 -11.50
C ALA A 328 7.17 20.60 -11.99
N GLU A 329 6.12 20.38 -11.20
CA GLU A 329 4.94 19.65 -11.65
C GLU A 329 4.18 20.51 -12.69
N THR A 330 3.77 19.87 -13.81
CA THR A 330 3.16 20.57 -14.94
C THR A 330 1.80 20.02 -15.35
N ASN A 331 1.13 19.22 -14.50
CA ASN A 331 -0.19 18.66 -14.80
C ASN A 331 -1.24 19.75 -15.06
N ASN A 332 -1.17 20.82 -14.29
CA ASN A 332 -2.08 21.95 -14.36
C ASN A 332 -1.25 23.23 -14.60
N GLY A 333 -1.24 23.74 -15.82
CA GLY A 333 -0.49 24.95 -16.16
C GLY A 333 0.70 24.73 -17.11
N GLY A 334 1.11 23.49 -17.33
CA GLY A 334 2.03 23.08 -18.39
C GLY A 334 3.26 23.97 -18.59
N ASP A 335 3.37 24.54 -19.77
CA ASP A 335 4.49 25.41 -20.15
C ASP A 335 4.50 26.76 -19.43
N LEU A 336 3.37 27.21 -18.85
CA LEU A 336 3.27 28.47 -18.13
C LEU A 336 4.20 28.50 -16.89
N VAL A 337 4.28 27.42 -16.14
CA VAL A 337 5.17 27.31 -14.95
C VAL A 337 6.62 27.56 -15.34
N VAL A 338 7.08 26.87 -16.40
CA VAL A 338 8.46 27.04 -16.89
C VAL A 338 8.68 28.44 -17.45
N HIS A 339 7.71 28.98 -18.17
CA HIS A 339 7.79 30.31 -18.73
C HIS A 339 7.91 31.37 -17.63
N LEU A 340 7.13 31.28 -16.57
CA LEU A 340 7.21 32.19 -15.41
C LEU A 340 8.60 32.14 -14.75
N LEU A 341 9.14 30.96 -14.50
CA LEU A 341 10.48 30.80 -13.94
C LEU A 341 11.55 31.40 -14.86
N GLN A 342 11.43 31.19 -16.16
CA GLN A 342 12.37 31.72 -17.17
C GLN A 342 12.21 33.23 -17.40
N GLN A 343 11.03 33.81 -17.16
CA GLN A 343 10.86 35.27 -17.13
C GLN A 343 11.64 35.93 -16.00
N VAL A 344 11.71 35.29 -14.83
CA VAL A 344 12.51 35.78 -13.70
C VAL A 344 14.00 35.57 -13.97
N LYS A 345 14.38 34.38 -14.49
CA LYS A 345 15.77 34.07 -14.85
C LYS A 345 15.81 33.09 -16.03
N ASN A 346 16.17 33.60 -17.21
CA ASN A 346 16.12 32.87 -18.48
C ASN A 346 17.06 31.65 -18.56
N THR A 347 18.14 31.61 -17.76
CA THR A 347 19.14 30.54 -17.74
C THR A 347 18.86 29.42 -16.73
N ILE A 348 17.72 29.46 -16.03
CA ILE A 348 17.43 28.51 -14.97
C ILE A 348 17.10 27.12 -15.55
N PRO A 349 17.77 26.05 -15.12
CA PRO A 349 17.48 24.69 -15.58
C PRO A 349 16.22 24.17 -14.87
N VAL A 350 15.14 23.97 -15.64
CA VAL A 350 13.87 23.43 -15.15
C VAL A 350 13.61 22.06 -15.76
N LYS A 351 13.37 21.04 -14.92
CA LYS A 351 12.85 19.73 -15.33
C LYS A 351 11.35 19.72 -15.09
N LYS A 352 10.57 19.51 -16.16
CA LYS A 352 9.13 19.27 -16.06
C LYS A 352 8.86 17.85 -15.60
N VAL A 353 7.93 17.68 -14.69
CA VAL A 353 7.42 16.38 -14.26
C VAL A 353 5.90 16.36 -14.33
N THR A 354 5.36 15.20 -14.65
CA THR A 354 3.92 14.99 -14.79
C THR A 354 3.48 13.88 -13.85
N ALA A 355 2.48 14.13 -13.03
CA ALA A 355 1.93 13.12 -12.14
C ALA A 355 1.11 12.10 -12.96
N SER A 356 1.73 10.97 -13.27
CA SER A 356 1.06 9.82 -13.91
C SER A 356 0.43 8.85 -12.88
N ARG A 357 0.75 9.02 -11.60
CA ARG A 357 0.27 8.19 -10.47
C ARG A 357 -0.27 9.08 -9.37
N GLY A 358 -1.21 8.55 -8.57
CA GLY A 358 -1.77 9.28 -7.42
C GLY A 358 -0.72 9.73 -6.40
N LYS A 359 -1.01 10.81 -5.66
CA LYS A 359 -0.13 11.41 -4.65
C LYS A 359 0.41 10.37 -3.64
N ALA A 360 -0.44 9.48 -3.15
CA ALA A 360 -0.05 8.43 -2.22
C ALA A 360 1.05 7.50 -2.78
N VAL A 361 0.88 7.05 -4.02
CA VAL A 361 1.84 6.14 -4.68
C VAL A 361 3.20 6.78 -4.91
N ARG A 362 3.25 8.11 -5.06
CA ARG A 362 4.50 8.88 -5.16
C ARG A 362 5.15 9.12 -3.80
N ALA A 363 4.36 9.36 -2.76
CA ALA A 363 4.81 9.65 -1.42
C ALA A 363 5.33 8.42 -0.66
N GLU A 364 4.71 7.24 -0.85
CA GLU A 364 5.09 5.98 -0.18
C GLU A 364 6.59 5.62 -0.29
N PRO A 365 7.24 5.69 -1.47
CA PRO A 365 8.68 5.42 -1.56
C PRO A 365 9.54 6.39 -0.76
N ILE A 366 9.12 7.65 -0.65
CA ILE A 366 9.86 8.68 0.09
C ILE A 366 9.66 8.50 1.60
N ALA A 367 8.48 8.10 2.03
CA ALA A 367 8.22 7.70 3.42
C ALA A 367 9.09 6.50 3.81
N ALA A 368 9.23 5.51 2.93
CA ALA A 368 10.11 4.37 3.17
C ALA A 368 11.60 4.77 3.31
N LEU A 369 12.07 5.80 2.59
CA LEU A 369 13.41 6.35 2.79
C LEU A 369 13.57 7.00 4.17
N SER A 370 12.55 7.68 4.67
CA SER A 370 12.55 8.23 6.04
C SER A 370 12.65 7.12 7.08
N GLU A 371 11.87 6.06 6.94
CA GLU A 371 11.87 4.91 7.86
C GLU A 371 13.20 4.14 7.83
N GLN A 372 13.88 4.12 6.68
CA GLN A 372 15.23 3.56 6.54
C GLN A 372 16.33 4.46 7.10
N GLY A 373 15.99 5.61 7.68
CA GLY A 373 16.96 6.59 8.17
C GLY A 373 17.79 7.25 7.06
N LYS A 374 17.27 7.30 5.82
CA LYS A 374 17.96 7.89 4.67
C LYS A 374 17.45 9.27 4.28
N LEU A 375 16.30 9.72 4.81
CA LEU A 375 15.79 11.06 4.62
C LEU A 375 15.88 11.83 5.93
N HIS A 376 16.52 12.99 5.90
CA HIS A 376 16.85 13.81 7.08
C HIS A 376 16.26 15.22 6.96
N MET A 377 15.90 15.81 8.11
CA MET A 377 15.51 17.21 8.23
C MET A 377 16.69 18.05 8.74
N VAL A 378 17.15 19.03 7.98
CA VAL A 378 18.21 19.97 8.44
C VAL A 378 17.57 21.15 9.14
N GLY A 379 17.40 21.04 10.46
CA GLY A 379 16.65 22.02 11.26
C GLY A 379 15.16 21.67 11.41
N TYR A 380 14.32 22.72 11.61
CA TYR A 380 12.90 22.57 11.85
C TYR A 380 12.08 23.22 10.72
N PHE A 381 11.08 22.48 10.23
CA PHE A 381 10.13 22.93 9.20
C PHE A 381 8.70 22.68 9.69
N PRO A 382 8.19 23.45 10.68
CA PRO A 382 6.95 23.13 11.41
C PRO A 382 5.76 22.87 10.49
N GLU A 383 5.56 23.69 9.47
CA GLU A 383 4.42 23.59 8.56
C GLU A 383 4.52 22.40 7.59
N LEU A 384 5.73 22.08 7.09
CA LEU A 384 5.97 20.89 6.29
C LEU A 384 5.81 19.62 7.14
N GLU A 385 6.37 19.63 8.36
CA GLU A 385 6.30 18.49 9.27
C GLU A 385 4.86 18.22 9.73
N ASP A 386 4.04 19.25 9.95
CA ASP A 386 2.61 19.11 10.25
C ASP A 386 1.88 18.46 9.08
N GLU A 387 2.10 18.95 7.86
CA GLU A 387 1.48 18.43 6.65
C GLU A 387 1.86 16.95 6.41
N LEU A 388 3.13 16.59 6.60
CA LEU A 388 3.61 15.20 6.49
C LEU A 388 2.92 14.28 7.51
N CYS A 389 2.76 14.72 8.76
CA CYS A 389 2.14 13.95 9.83
C CYS A 389 0.61 13.89 9.75
N GLU A 390 -0.03 14.82 9.04
CA GLU A 390 -1.48 14.86 8.82
C GLU A 390 -1.91 14.18 7.51
N TYR A 391 -1.00 14.01 6.56
CA TYR A 391 -1.34 13.43 5.26
C TYR A 391 -1.69 11.95 5.38
N GLU A 392 -2.97 11.64 5.15
CA GLU A 392 -3.51 10.28 5.06
C GLU A 392 -3.83 9.94 3.60
N PRO A 393 -3.19 8.91 3.00
CA PRO A 393 -3.50 8.46 1.66
C PRO A 393 -4.98 8.12 1.46
N GLY A 394 -5.64 8.84 0.54
CA GLY A 394 -7.05 8.61 0.21
C GLY A 394 -8.07 9.26 1.16
N LEU A 395 -7.64 9.94 2.24
CA LEU A 395 -8.54 10.58 3.20
C LEU A 395 -8.31 12.09 3.36
N SER A 396 -7.15 12.60 2.93
CA SER A 396 -6.83 14.03 3.05
C SER A 396 -7.70 14.86 2.12
N SER A 397 -8.46 15.79 2.68
CA SER A 397 -9.29 16.74 1.95
C SER A 397 -8.53 17.99 1.47
N LYS A 398 -7.35 18.27 2.02
CA LYS A 398 -6.48 19.37 1.62
C LYS A 398 -5.38 18.90 0.69
N SER A 399 -4.97 19.76 -0.24
CA SER A 399 -3.79 19.50 -1.07
C SER A 399 -2.52 19.57 -0.20
N PRO A 400 -1.67 18.52 -0.19
CA PRO A 400 -0.42 18.51 0.56
C PRO A 400 0.72 19.11 -0.28
N ASP A 401 0.64 20.43 -0.53
CA ASP A 401 1.49 21.13 -1.49
C ASP A 401 2.99 21.09 -1.12
N ARG A 402 3.31 21.21 0.18
CA ARG A 402 4.68 21.07 0.70
C ARG A 402 5.21 19.66 0.54
N MET A 403 4.39 18.68 0.88
CA MET A 403 4.74 17.26 0.73
C MET A 403 4.97 16.91 -0.73
N ASP A 404 4.09 17.34 -1.65
CA ASP A 404 4.24 17.06 -3.08
C ASP A 404 5.54 17.69 -3.64
N ALA A 405 5.86 18.93 -3.26
CA ALA A 405 7.13 19.55 -3.63
C ALA A 405 8.35 18.81 -3.07
N MET A 406 8.31 18.36 -1.81
CA MET A 406 9.34 17.52 -1.20
C MET A 406 9.48 16.19 -1.95
N VAL A 407 8.37 15.52 -2.23
CA VAL A 407 8.34 14.23 -2.93
C VAL A 407 8.98 14.35 -4.32
N TRP A 408 8.67 15.40 -5.08
CA TRP A 408 9.29 15.63 -6.37
C TRP A 408 10.80 15.88 -6.27
N ALA A 409 11.24 16.68 -5.30
CA ALA A 409 12.65 16.95 -5.08
C ALA A 409 13.44 15.67 -4.73
N VAL A 410 12.96 14.88 -3.77
CA VAL A 410 13.64 13.66 -3.33
C VAL A 410 13.57 12.57 -4.41
N THR A 411 12.47 12.46 -5.15
CA THR A 411 12.36 11.53 -6.28
C THR A 411 13.41 11.82 -7.34
N GLU A 412 13.61 13.09 -7.75
CA GLU A 412 14.64 13.48 -8.71
C GLU A 412 16.05 13.11 -8.24
N LEU A 413 16.34 13.30 -6.97
CA LEU A 413 17.63 12.94 -6.38
C LEU A 413 17.85 11.41 -6.38
N SER A 414 16.81 10.64 -6.05
CA SER A 414 16.87 9.18 -5.97
C SER A 414 17.01 8.51 -7.35
N GLU A 415 16.30 9.01 -8.36
CA GLU A 415 16.45 8.53 -9.74
C GLU A 415 17.83 8.82 -10.30
N GLY A 416 18.40 9.99 -10.01
CA GLY A 416 19.75 10.35 -10.39
C GLY A 416 20.82 9.47 -9.73
N SER A 417 20.61 9.03 -8.50
CA SER A 417 21.54 8.15 -7.78
C SER A 417 21.58 6.75 -8.37
N ASN A 418 20.47 6.21 -8.81
CA ASN A 418 20.39 4.91 -9.47
C ASN A 418 21.16 4.92 -10.80
N ALA A 419 21.05 5.98 -11.60
CA ALA A 419 21.82 6.14 -12.83
C ALA A 419 23.33 6.30 -12.57
N LEU A 420 23.72 7.05 -11.53
CA LEU A 420 25.12 7.22 -11.13
C LEU A 420 25.72 5.92 -10.58
N ASN A 421 24.98 5.15 -9.78
CA ASN A 421 25.40 3.84 -9.30
C ASN A 421 25.57 2.84 -10.45
N TYR A 422 24.68 2.87 -11.46
CA TYR A 422 24.83 2.05 -12.65
C TYR A 422 26.06 2.45 -13.47
N LEU A 423 26.30 3.75 -13.67
CA LEU A 423 27.48 4.27 -14.36
C LEU A 423 28.77 4.01 -13.59
N SER A 424 28.78 4.15 -12.26
CA SER A 424 29.96 3.81 -11.43
C SER A 424 30.25 2.32 -11.42
N ALA A 425 29.22 1.47 -11.54
CA ALA A 425 29.41 0.04 -11.72
C ALA A 425 30.05 -0.34 -13.07
N LEU A 426 29.95 0.53 -14.08
CA LEU A 426 30.52 0.35 -15.41
C LEU A 426 31.83 1.11 -15.66
N ALA A 427 32.18 2.03 -14.78
CA ALA A 427 33.39 2.88 -14.93
C ALA A 427 34.41 2.64 -13.86
N VAL A 428 35.69 2.85 -14.21
CA VAL A 428 36.81 3.00 -13.28
C VAL A 428 37.34 4.44 -13.35
N PHE A 429 37.77 4.97 -12.21
CA PHE A 429 38.34 6.33 -12.16
C PHE A 429 39.84 6.31 -12.20
N CYS A 430 40.43 7.19 -13.00
CA CYS A 430 41.85 7.35 -13.05
C CYS A 430 42.42 7.77 -11.67
N PRO A 431 43.40 7.09 -11.10
CA PRO A 431 43.96 7.42 -9.79
C PRO A 431 44.65 8.78 -9.74
N ASN A 432 45.12 9.29 -10.88
CA ASN A 432 45.83 10.56 -10.96
C ASN A 432 44.87 11.76 -11.21
N CYS A 433 44.05 11.72 -12.27
CA CYS A 433 43.21 12.86 -12.66
C CYS A 433 41.73 12.68 -12.40
N ARG A 434 41.29 11.56 -11.79
CA ARG A 434 39.93 11.15 -11.45
C ARG A 434 38.95 11.13 -12.63
N MET A 435 39.46 11.17 -13.88
CA MET A 435 38.59 11.05 -15.04
C MET A 435 37.93 9.65 -15.07
N PRO A 436 36.62 9.56 -15.26
CA PRO A 436 35.96 8.28 -15.44
C PRO A 436 36.32 7.66 -16.79
N ALA A 437 36.55 6.37 -16.82
CA ALA A 437 36.78 5.59 -18.02
C ALA A 437 36.07 4.24 -17.93
N PRO A 438 35.69 3.60 -19.07
CA PRO A 438 35.16 2.25 -19.07
C PRO A 438 36.07 1.26 -18.33
N LYS A 439 35.52 0.25 -17.67
CA LYS A 439 36.29 -0.78 -16.95
C LYS A 439 37.31 -1.52 -17.82
N SER A 440 37.09 -1.53 -19.12
CA SER A 440 38.04 -2.09 -20.12
C SER A 440 39.24 -1.20 -20.40
N THR A 441 39.25 0.05 -19.91
CA THR A 441 40.32 1.02 -20.19
C THR A 441 41.55 0.74 -19.30
N ARG A 442 42.68 0.45 -19.89
CA ARG A 442 43.93 0.16 -19.17
C ARG A 442 44.84 1.39 -18.96
N VAL A 443 44.60 2.45 -19.70
CA VAL A 443 45.38 3.70 -19.62
C VAL A 443 44.43 4.89 -19.71
N CYS A 444 44.58 5.87 -18.84
CA CYS A 444 43.74 7.06 -18.83
C CYS A 444 43.88 7.88 -20.13
N PRO A 445 42.79 8.15 -20.85
CA PRO A 445 42.86 8.90 -22.11
C PRO A 445 43.20 10.38 -21.90
N LYS A 446 43.13 10.90 -20.66
CA LYS A 446 43.47 12.30 -20.37
C LYS A 446 44.90 12.52 -19.91
N CYS A 447 45.44 11.64 -19.10
CA CYS A 447 46.76 11.85 -18.46
C CYS A 447 47.74 10.67 -18.64
N ASN A 448 47.38 9.68 -19.44
CA ASN A 448 48.17 8.48 -19.74
C ASN A 448 48.59 7.64 -18.50
N THR A 449 47.96 7.84 -17.37
CA THR A 449 48.22 7.04 -16.16
C THR A 449 47.62 5.65 -16.33
N PRO A 450 48.33 4.56 -16.01
CA PRO A 450 47.77 3.21 -15.99
C PRO A 450 46.60 3.10 -15.02
N ILE A 451 45.51 2.49 -15.48
CA ILE A 451 44.34 2.15 -14.67
C ILE A 451 44.41 0.64 -14.44
N GLY A 452 45.02 0.21 -13.31
CA GLY A 452 45.23 -1.20 -13.01
C GLY A 452 43.97 -1.92 -12.52
N GLU A 453 43.90 -3.25 -12.74
CA GLU A 453 42.96 -4.14 -12.05
C GLU A 453 43.28 -4.14 -10.54
N PRO A 454 42.23 -4.21 -9.65
CA PRO A 454 42.49 -4.45 -8.24
C PRO A 454 43.17 -5.83 -8.08
N ASN A 455 44.30 -5.85 -7.44
CA ASN A 455 45.20 -6.98 -7.18
C ASN A 455 44.44 -8.31 -6.97
N ALA A 456 44.73 -9.29 -7.84
CA ALA A 456 44.60 -10.69 -7.47
C ALA A 456 45.63 -10.94 -6.34
N ILE A 457 45.12 -11.26 -5.16
CA ILE A 457 45.94 -11.70 -4.03
C ILE A 457 46.61 -13.01 -4.47
N THR A 458 47.88 -12.92 -4.82
CA THR A 458 48.71 -14.10 -5.00
C THR A 458 48.91 -14.74 -3.63
N SER A 459 48.32 -15.91 -3.45
CA SER A 459 48.60 -16.79 -2.33
C SER A 459 50.01 -17.40 -2.54
N ASP A 460 51.03 -16.77 -2.03
CA ASP A 460 52.32 -17.45 -1.82
C ASP A 460 52.17 -18.45 -0.67
N LYS A 461 52.23 -19.73 -1.02
CA LYS A 461 52.54 -20.80 -0.06
C LYS A 461 54.04 -20.78 0.20
N PRO A 462 54.51 -20.76 1.46
CA PRO A 462 55.87 -21.11 1.74
C PRO A 462 56.06 -22.64 1.67
N ASN A 463 57.00 -23.08 0.80
CA ASN A 463 57.60 -24.39 0.92
C ASN A 463 58.60 -24.33 2.08
N ALA A 464 58.49 -25.23 3.02
CA ALA A 464 59.50 -26.11 3.66
C ALA A 464 58.87 -26.66 4.98
#